data_ae3b814f8c73820f5769a5c0377495e6
#
_entry.id   ae3b814f8c73820f5769a5c0377495e6
#
_cell.length_a   1.000
_cell.length_b   1.000
_cell.length_c   1.000
_cell.angle_alpha   90.00
_cell.angle_beta   90.00
_cell.angle_gamma   90.00
#
_symmetry.space_group_name_H-M   'P 1'
#
loop_
_entity.id
_entity.type
_entity.pdbx_description
1 polymer ?
#
loop_
_entity_poly.entity_id
_entity_poly.type
_entity_poly.pdbx_seq_one_letter_code
_entity_poly.pdbx_strand_id
1 'polypeptide(L)'
;MFGVGSVNIDRVMKGSIDMHIHHGPGGGSFSAYDLAVQASQAGMRAIVLKDSGYPNAPMAEMINRLVPGTTLFGSQCLNAYCGGLNYHAVQSAAQMGAKVIWMPTLSAANSVNVYRKMGIPVSEEGLSLLDDRGQLYPSVLKILEIIKKYDIALATGHISPAECFAVVEEARKMGIDKIILTHPLGSETVLDQSLTLEETIQLTRLGAFAEFTFVFHLPTELSYDPEITVSQIRAIGPEKCIISTDLGLFGHNPSPTEGFRMFIATLAHQGMIEEEITLMAKTNPARLLGLDA
;
A
#
# COMPACT_ATOMS: atom_id res chain seq x y z
N MET A 1 27.35 -23.36 -12.88
CA MET A 1 27.24 -21.93 -12.53
C MET A 1 26.44 -21.27 -13.63
N PHE A 2 25.16 -21.14 -13.46
CA PHE A 2 24.34 -20.33 -14.36
C PHE A 2 24.50 -18.89 -13.90
N GLY A 3 25.05 -18.02 -14.77
CA GLY A 3 25.20 -16.61 -14.47
C GLY A 3 23.83 -15.94 -14.37
N VAL A 4 23.28 -15.90 -13.18
CA VAL A 4 22.21 -14.96 -12.84
C VAL A 4 22.87 -13.59 -12.94
N GLY A 5 22.46 -12.77 -13.91
CA GLY A 5 22.93 -11.40 -14.04
C GLY A 5 22.74 -10.71 -12.71
N SER A 6 23.84 -10.20 -12.13
CA SER A 6 23.77 -9.56 -10.81
C SER A 6 22.86 -8.33 -10.92
N VAL A 7 21.74 -8.33 -10.17
CA VAL A 7 20.86 -7.16 -10.07
C VAL A 7 21.65 -5.98 -9.51
N ASN A 8 21.64 -4.87 -10.23
CA ASN A 8 22.24 -3.63 -9.74
C ASN A 8 21.22 -2.88 -8.87
N ILE A 9 21.32 -3.06 -7.56
CA ILE A 9 20.41 -2.50 -6.58
C ILE A 9 20.29 -0.98 -6.69
N ASP A 10 21.42 -0.27 -6.85
CA ASP A 10 21.42 1.21 -6.96
C ASP A 10 20.73 1.67 -8.26
N ARG A 11 20.87 0.93 -9.35
CA ARG A 11 20.15 1.20 -10.59
C ARG A 11 18.64 1.01 -10.42
N VAL A 12 18.22 -0.01 -9.67
CA VAL A 12 16.79 -0.22 -9.35
C VAL A 12 16.29 0.85 -8.38
N MET A 13 17.05 1.20 -7.34
CA MET A 13 16.69 2.28 -6.42
C MET A 13 16.46 3.62 -7.13
N LYS A 14 17.33 3.97 -8.07
CA LYS A 14 17.20 5.21 -8.85
C LYS A 14 15.92 5.18 -9.69
N GLY A 15 14.99 6.08 -9.39
CA GLY A 15 13.69 6.18 -10.04
C GLY A 15 12.62 5.26 -9.47
N SER A 16 12.89 4.53 -8.39
CA SER A 16 11.89 3.70 -7.69
C SER A 16 10.82 4.53 -6.99
N ILE A 17 9.71 3.89 -6.67
CA ILE A 17 8.55 4.47 -6.00
C ILE A 17 8.12 3.53 -4.89
N ASP A 18 8.10 4.02 -3.65
CA ASP A 18 7.51 3.31 -2.53
C ASP A 18 6.08 3.82 -2.28
N MET A 19 5.11 2.96 -2.46
CA MET A 19 3.69 3.32 -2.40
C MET A 19 3.10 3.33 -0.99
N HIS A 20 3.89 2.90 0.04
CA HIS A 20 3.37 2.67 1.37
C HIS A 20 4.42 2.94 2.44
N ILE A 21 4.47 4.18 2.94
CA ILE A 21 5.41 4.61 3.98
C ILE A 21 4.68 5.31 5.11
N HIS A 22 4.90 4.88 6.34
CA HIS A 22 4.43 5.56 7.54
C HIS A 22 5.39 6.66 7.99
N HIS A 23 4.85 7.68 8.68
CA HIS A 23 5.62 8.82 9.15
C HIS A 23 5.07 9.39 10.47
N GLY A 24 5.85 10.20 11.16
CA GLY A 24 5.40 10.99 12.32
C GLY A 24 4.85 12.38 11.90
N PRO A 25 4.13 13.05 12.78
CA PRO A 25 3.61 12.57 14.07
C PRO A 25 2.44 11.60 13.86
N GLY A 26 2.13 10.77 14.84
CA GLY A 26 0.99 9.86 14.76
C GLY A 26 1.39 8.38 14.87
N GLY A 27 2.64 8.09 15.21
CA GLY A 27 3.14 6.72 15.40
C GLY A 27 4.38 6.39 14.57
N GLY A 28 4.87 7.33 13.76
CA GLY A 28 6.08 7.14 12.95
C GLY A 28 7.38 7.55 13.64
N SER A 29 8.46 6.82 13.31
CA SER A 29 9.82 7.09 13.80
C SER A 29 10.53 8.21 13.03
N PHE A 30 10.07 8.54 11.82
CA PHE A 30 10.68 9.51 10.92
C PHE A 30 9.68 10.61 10.59
N SER A 31 10.13 11.87 10.51
CA SER A 31 9.30 12.92 9.95
C SER A 31 9.15 12.73 8.42
N ALA A 32 8.05 13.21 7.86
CA ALA A 32 7.86 13.18 6.40
C ALA A 32 8.97 13.97 5.66
N TYR A 33 9.56 14.99 6.32
CA TYR A 33 10.71 15.72 5.78
C TYR A 33 11.96 14.84 5.70
N ASP A 34 12.29 14.10 6.77
CA ASP A 34 13.45 13.20 6.79
C ASP A 34 13.30 12.10 5.73
N LEU A 35 12.11 11.56 5.57
CA LEU A 35 11.79 10.57 4.54
C LEU A 35 12.00 11.13 3.13
N ALA A 36 11.58 12.38 2.89
CA ALA A 36 11.81 13.05 1.63
C ALA A 36 13.29 13.22 1.32
N VAL A 37 14.07 13.67 2.32
CA VAL A 37 15.54 13.84 2.18
C VAL A 37 16.21 12.51 1.85
N GLN A 38 15.89 11.44 2.58
CA GLN A 38 16.44 10.11 2.35
C GLN A 38 16.09 9.57 0.95
N ALA A 39 14.81 9.68 0.55
CA ALA A 39 14.35 9.25 -0.77
C ALA A 39 15.03 10.03 -1.90
N SER A 40 15.17 11.34 -1.76
CA SER A 40 15.89 12.20 -2.70
C SER A 40 17.37 11.80 -2.84
N GLN A 41 18.08 11.58 -1.71
CA GLN A 41 19.47 11.14 -1.69
C GLN A 41 19.66 9.76 -2.34
N ALA A 42 18.69 8.87 -2.19
CA ALA A 42 18.69 7.55 -2.84
C ALA A 42 18.27 7.61 -4.32
N GLY A 43 17.86 8.77 -4.82
CA GLY A 43 17.41 8.97 -6.20
C GLY A 43 16.05 8.34 -6.48
N MET A 44 15.23 8.08 -5.47
CA MET A 44 13.85 7.59 -5.65
C MET A 44 12.99 8.66 -6.33
N ARG A 45 12.14 8.24 -7.26
CA ARG A 45 11.25 9.14 -8.01
C ARG A 45 10.15 9.71 -7.12
N ALA A 46 9.56 8.85 -6.29
CA ALA A 46 8.47 9.26 -5.42
C ALA A 46 8.31 8.33 -4.22
N ILE A 47 7.62 8.85 -3.20
CA ILE A 47 7.12 8.09 -2.07
C ILE A 47 5.68 8.50 -1.76
N VAL A 48 4.84 7.56 -1.31
CA VAL A 48 3.48 7.81 -0.86
C VAL A 48 3.43 7.73 0.66
N LEU A 49 3.09 8.86 1.28
CA LEU A 49 2.90 8.95 2.72
C LEU A 49 1.55 8.36 3.11
N LYS A 50 1.56 7.44 4.07
CA LYS A 50 0.36 6.90 4.69
C LYS A 50 0.33 7.26 6.16
N ASP A 51 -0.79 7.80 6.60
CA ASP A 51 -1.10 7.99 8.03
C ASP A 51 -2.49 7.43 8.31
N SER A 52 -2.61 6.73 9.42
CA SER A 52 -3.89 6.16 9.82
C SER A 52 -4.83 7.20 10.44
N GLY A 53 -4.32 8.36 10.85
CA GLY A 53 -5.01 9.35 11.69
C GLY A 53 -5.45 10.63 10.96
N TYR A 54 -4.89 10.98 9.80
CA TYR A 54 -5.25 12.22 9.09
C TYR A 54 -4.86 12.21 7.60
N PRO A 55 -5.51 13.06 6.75
CA PRO A 55 -5.11 13.24 5.35
C PRO A 55 -3.83 14.07 5.28
N ASN A 56 -2.79 13.56 4.60
CA ASN A 56 -1.46 14.16 4.62
C ASN A 56 -1.02 14.83 3.31
N ALA A 57 -1.93 14.98 2.34
CA ALA A 57 -1.62 15.62 1.06
C ALA A 57 -1.13 17.08 1.18
N PRO A 58 -1.69 17.96 2.04
CA PRO A 58 -1.16 19.32 2.21
C PRO A 58 0.27 19.33 2.75
N MET A 59 0.62 18.40 3.63
CA MET A 59 1.98 18.28 4.16
C MET A 59 2.95 17.82 3.07
N ALA A 60 2.57 16.83 2.26
CA ALA A 60 3.36 16.37 1.13
C ALA A 60 3.66 17.51 0.16
N GLU A 61 2.66 18.32 -0.20
CA GLU A 61 2.80 19.49 -1.06
C GLU A 61 3.79 20.52 -0.51
N MET A 62 3.73 20.80 0.78
CA MET A 62 4.67 21.73 1.41
C MET A 62 6.10 21.21 1.41
N ILE A 63 6.30 19.92 1.68
CA ILE A 63 7.63 19.30 1.71
C ILE A 63 8.23 19.25 0.29
N ASN A 64 7.43 18.99 -0.73
CA ASN A 64 7.87 19.01 -2.13
C ASN A 64 8.50 20.35 -2.55
N ARG A 65 8.10 21.46 -1.93
CA ARG A 65 8.71 22.77 -2.18
C ARG A 65 10.07 22.95 -1.51
N LEU A 66 10.37 22.13 -0.52
CA LEU A 66 11.60 22.21 0.30
C LEU A 66 12.66 21.18 -0.13
N VAL A 67 12.23 20.02 -0.60
CA VAL A 67 13.11 18.90 -0.95
C VAL A 67 12.95 18.54 -2.42
N PRO A 68 13.88 18.98 -3.28
CA PRO A 68 13.87 18.60 -4.68
C PRO A 68 14.41 17.17 -4.89
N GLY A 69 14.15 16.58 -6.06
CA GLY A 69 14.74 15.30 -6.49
C GLY A 69 13.89 14.06 -6.18
N THR A 70 12.86 14.20 -5.37
CA THR A 70 11.81 13.18 -5.16
C THR A 70 10.45 13.87 -5.07
N THR A 71 9.37 13.12 -5.28
CA THR A 71 8.00 13.64 -5.11
C THR A 71 7.30 12.89 -3.99
N LEU A 72 6.80 13.61 -3.00
CA LEU A 72 5.92 13.06 -1.97
C LEU A 72 4.48 13.18 -2.45
N PHE A 73 3.76 12.08 -2.35
CA PHE A 73 2.32 12.05 -2.52
C PHE A 73 1.65 11.78 -1.18
N GLY A 74 0.56 12.48 -0.94
CA GLY A 74 -0.28 12.25 0.21
C GLY A 74 -1.40 11.27 -0.07
N SER A 75 -1.99 10.77 0.99
CA SER A 75 -3.10 9.82 0.97
C SER A 75 -4.11 10.10 2.08
N GLN A 76 -5.18 9.32 2.13
CA GLN A 76 -6.10 9.28 3.26
C GLN A 76 -6.53 7.84 3.54
N CYS A 77 -6.48 7.43 4.81
CA CYS A 77 -7.10 6.21 5.30
C CYS A 77 -8.51 6.51 5.80
N LEU A 78 -9.47 5.62 5.51
CA LEU A 78 -10.87 5.79 5.91
C LEU A 78 -11.15 5.14 7.28
N ASN A 79 -10.25 5.35 8.24
CA ASN A 79 -10.47 4.92 9.62
C ASN A 79 -11.53 5.77 10.33
N ALA A 80 -12.16 5.24 11.38
CA ALA A 80 -13.22 5.90 12.13
C ALA A 80 -12.81 7.30 12.61
N TYR A 81 -11.60 7.45 13.14
CA TYR A 81 -11.07 8.72 13.63
C TYR A 81 -10.68 9.71 12.52
N CYS A 82 -10.65 9.29 11.26
CA CYS A 82 -10.56 10.17 10.07
C CYS A 82 -11.92 10.50 9.46
N GLY A 83 -13.01 10.10 10.12
CA GLY A 83 -14.37 10.27 9.66
C GLY A 83 -14.98 9.06 8.96
N GLY A 84 -14.29 7.92 8.92
CA GLY A 84 -14.78 6.65 8.37
C GLY A 84 -15.12 6.73 6.88
N LEU A 85 -16.21 6.08 6.49
CA LEU A 85 -16.70 6.04 5.10
C LEU A 85 -17.43 7.34 4.70
N ASN A 86 -16.78 8.46 4.96
CA ASN A 86 -17.28 9.80 4.68
C ASN A 86 -16.79 10.31 3.31
N TYR A 87 -17.66 10.28 2.32
CA TYR A 87 -17.32 10.73 0.97
C TYR A 87 -16.98 12.24 0.88
N HIS A 88 -17.48 13.08 1.78
CA HIS A 88 -17.07 14.50 1.82
C HIS A 88 -15.61 14.66 2.25
N ALA A 89 -15.14 13.86 3.21
CA ALA A 89 -13.74 13.84 3.61
C ALA A 89 -12.85 13.37 2.46
N VAL A 90 -13.27 12.33 1.73
CA VAL A 90 -12.55 11.83 0.54
C VAL A 90 -12.49 12.90 -0.56
N GLN A 91 -13.60 13.60 -0.81
CA GLN A 91 -13.62 14.70 -1.78
C GLN A 91 -12.65 15.83 -1.39
N SER A 92 -12.61 16.18 -0.11
CA SER A 92 -11.68 17.18 0.41
C SER A 92 -10.22 16.74 0.23
N ALA A 93 -9.89 15.50 0.59
CA ALA A 93 -8.55 14.95 0.40
C ALA A 93 -8.13 14.93 -1.09
N ALA A 94 -9.04 14.53 -1.98
CA ALA A 94 -8.84 14.54 -3.43
C ALA A 94 -8.53 15.95 -3.96
N GLN A 95 -9.30 16.95 -3.51
CA GLN A 95 -9.08 18.35 -3.88
C GLN A 95 -7.75 18.90 -3.35
N MET A 96 -7.28 18.39 -2.23
CA MET A 96 -5.95 18.72 -1.66
C MET A 96 -4.80 17.92 -2.29
N GLY A 97 -5.07 17.05 -3.29
CA GLY A 97 -4.04 16.36 -4.05
C GLY A 97 -3.68 14.96 -3.51
N ALA A 98 -4.53 14.34 -2.70
CA ALA A 98 -4.32 12.94 -2.32
C ALA A 98 -4.27 12.05 -3.56
N LYS A 99 -3.32 11.11 -3.60
CA LYS A 99 -3.10 10.18 -4.72
C LYS A 99 -3.51 8.74 -4.41
N VAL A 100 -3.73 8.41 -3.14
CA VAL A 100 -4.23 7.10 -2.71
C VAL A 100 -5.33 7.31 -1.66
N ILE A 101 -6.43 6.60 -1.82
CA ILE A 101 -7.47 6.45 -0.79
C ILE A 101 -7.42 5.00 -0.32
N TRP A 102 -7.12 4.83 0.96
CA TRP A 102 -7.10 3.53 1.63
C TRP A 102 -8.47 3.29 2.25
N MET A 103 -9.12 2.19 1.91
CA MET A 103 -10.27 1.71 2.68
C MET A 103 -9.88 1.52 4.14
N PRO A 104 -10.81 1.32 5.08
CA PRO A 104 -10.47 1.20 6.49
C PRO A 104 -9.30 0.23 6.73
N THR A 105 -8.37 0.65 7.59
CA THR A 105 -7.24 -0.16 8.04
C THR A 105 -7.48 -0.61 9.48
N LEU A 106 -6.92 0.05 10.47
CA LEU A 106 -7.06 -0.30 11.89
C LEU A 106 -8.52 -0.31 12.37
N SER A 107 -9.40 0.49 11.75
CA SER A 107 -10.83 0.51 12.04
C SER A 107 -11.66 -0.42 11.15
N ALA A 108 -11.06 -1.23 10.27
CA ALA A 108 -11.81 -2.22 9.51
C ALA A 108 -12.44 -3.26 10.44
N ALA A 109 -13.68 -3.68 10.17
CA ALA A 109 -14.34 -4.72 10.97
C ALA A 109 -13.52 -6.01 11.01
N ASN A 110 -12.84 -6.34 9.91
CA ASN A 110 -11.92 -7.46 9.82
C ASN A 110 -10.77 -7.35 10.82
N SER A 111 -10.02 -6.22 10.84
CA SER A 111 -8.93 -5.98 11.79
C SER A 111 -9.41 -5.97 13.24
N VAL A 112 -10.51 -5.27 13.52
CA VAL A 112 -11.09 -5.19 14.87
C VAL A 112 -11.45 -6.58 15.40
N ASN A 113 -12.01 -7.45 14.55
CA ASN A 113 -12.35 -8.82 14.93
C ASN A 113 -11.10 -9.66 15.23
N VAL A 114 -10.02 -9.46 14.49
CA VAL A 114 -8.74 -10.12 14.74
C VAL A 114 -8.14 -9.65 16.07
N TYR A 115 -8.07 -8.34 16.31
CA TYR A 115 -7.56 -7.77 17.57
C TYR A 115 -8.33 -8.30 18.79
N ARG A 116 -9.67 -8.39 18.69
CA ARG A 116 -10.50 -8.99 19.75
C ARG A 116 -10.16 -10.45 20.03
N LYS A 117 -9.97 -11.26 18.98
CA LYS A 117 -9.55 -12.67 19.12
C LYS A 117 -8.19 -12.82 19.79
N MET A 118 -7.30 -11.84 19.61
CA MET A 118 -5.98 -11.82 20.25
C MET A 118 -6.00 -11.23 21.67
N GLY A 119 -7.16 -10.81 22.17
CA GLY A 119 -7.26 -10.15 23.47
C GLY A 119 -6.74 -8.72 23.51
N ILE A 120 -6.54 -8.10 22.35
CA ILE A 120 -6.16 -6.68 22.26
C ILE A 120 -7.43 -5.84 22.49
N PRO A 121 -7.42 -4.92 23.47
CA PRO A 121 -8.57 -4.06 23.72
C PRO A 121 -8.88 -3.18 22.50
N VAL A 122 -10.12 -3.23 22.01
CA VAL A 122 -10.66 -2.35 20.97
C VAL A 122 -11.92 -1.70 21.46
N SER A 123 -12.00 -0.38 21.35
CA SER A 123 -13.09 0.43 21.92
C SER A 123 -14.28 0.59 20.96
N GLU A 124 -14.15 0.22 19.69
CA GLU A 124 -15.13 0.53 18.65
C GLU A 124 -15.60 -0.74 17.93
N GLU A 125 -16.81 -0.67 17.38
CA GLU A 125 -17.24 -1.60 16.34
C GLU A 125 -16.48 -1.25 15.06
N GLY A 126 -15.94 -2.29 14.38
CA GLY A 126 -15.20 -2.07 13.14
C GLY A 126 -16.12 -1.58 12.01
N LEU A 127 -15.52 -0.83 11.07
CA LEU A 127 -16.20 -0.36 9.87
C LEU A 127 -16.26 -1.50 8.83
N SER A 128 -17.46 -1.78 8.33
CA SER A 128 -17.69 -2.64 7.16
C SER A 128 -18.07 -1.80 5.94
N LEU A 129 -17.69 -2.27 4.76
CA LEU A 129 -18.10 -1.71 3.47
C LEU A 129 -19.45 -2.27 3.02
N LEU A 130 -19.88 -3.41 3.60
CA LEU A 130 -21.07 -4.15 3.22
C LEU A 130 -22.17 -4.01 4.26
N ASP A 131 -23.41 -3.93 3.80
CA ASP A 131 -24.60 -4.04 4.62
C ASP A 131 -24.93 -5.52 4.96
N ASP A 132 -25.99 -5.74 5.73
CA ASP A 132 -26.44 -7.08 6.15
C ASP A 132 -26.87 -7.99 4.98
N ARG A 133 -27.03 -7.43 3.77
CA ARG A 133 -27.35 -8.15 2.53
C ARG A 133 -26.11 -8.43 1.68
N GLY A 134 -24.92 -8.04 2.15
CA GLY A 134 -23.68 -8.16 1.42
C GLY A 134 -23.52 -7.16 0.28
N GLN A 135 -24.23 -6.02 0.31
CA GLN A 135 -24.14 -4.97 -0.69
C GLN A 135 -23.33 -3.81 -0.17
N LEU A 136 -22.55 -3.16 -1.06
CA LEU A 136 -21.78 -1.97 -0.71
C LEU A 136 -22.71 -0.85 -0.22
N TYR A 137 -22.37 -0.23 0.90
CA TYR A 137 -23.09 0.93 1.39
C TYR A 137 -23.09 2.07 0.34
N PRO A 138 -24.20 2.87 0.26
CA PRO A 138 -24.25 4.01 -0.66
C PRO A 138 -23.11 5.02 -0.48
N SER A 139 -22.58 5.15 0.73
CA SER A 139 -21.39 5.99 1.00
C SER A 139 -20.14 5.48 0.28
N VAL A 140 -19.94 4.16 0.20
CA VAL A 140 -18.83 3.54 -0.52
C VAL A 140 -18.94 3.81 -2.01
N LEU A 141 -20.15 3.68 -2.59
CA LEU A 141 -20.37 3.98 -4.01
C LEU A 141 -20.01 5.44 -4.33
N LYS A 142 -20.42 6.40 -3.49
CA LYS A 142 -20.02 7.81 -3.63
C LYS A 142 -18.51 8.04 -3.48
N ILE A 143 -17.83 7.27 -2.62
CA ILE A 143 -16.38 7.30 -2.51
C ILE A 143 -15.74 6.84 -3.81
N LEU A 144 -16.22 5.74 -4.40
CA LEU A 144 -15.71 5.26 -5.69
C LEU A 144 -15.94 6.25 -6.83
N GLU A 145 -17.09 6.95 -6.87
CA GLU A 145 -17.35 8.04 -7.83
C GLU A 145 -16.28 9.16 -7.73
N ILE A 146 -15.90 9.54 -6.50
CA ILE A 146 -14.86 10.54 -6.26
C ILE A 146 -13.50 10.02 -6.70
N ILE A 147 -13.13 8.80 -6.33
CA ILE A 147 -11.89 8.15 -6.74
C ILE A 147 -11.78 8.15 -8.27
N LYS A 148 -12.85 7.76 -8.98
CA LYS A 148 -12.90 7.80 -10.43
C LYS A 148 -12.74 9.21 -10.99
N LYS A 149 -13.50 10.18 -10.45
CA LYS A 149 -13.50 11.57 -10.89
C LYS A 149 -12.12 12.23 -10.83
N TYR A 150 -11.37 11.94 -9.77
CA TYR A 150 -10.05 12.53 -9.52
C TYR A 150 -8.87 11.64 -9.98
N ASP A 151 -9.17 10.50 -10.58
CA ASP A 151 -8.18 9.53 -11.07
C ASP A 151 -7.16 9.10 -9.99
N ILE A 152 -7.68 8.81 -8.78
CA ILE A 152 -6.92 8.45 -7.59
C ILE A 152 -6.81 6.92 -7.49
N ALA A 153 -5.72 6.40 -6.92
CA ALA A 153 -5.60 4.98 -6.62
C ALA A 153 -6.48 4.60 -5.42
N LEU A 154 -7.23 3.51 -5.58
CA LEU A 154 -7.98 2.84 -4.54
C LEU A 154 -7.09 1.75 -3.92
N ALA A 155 -6.91 1.76 -2.60
CA ALA A 155 -6.25 0.68 -1.87
C ALA A 155 -7.25 -0.01 -0.92
N THR A 156 -7.22 -1.34 -0.86
CA THR A 156 -8.22 -2.11 -0.10
C THR A 156 -8.08 -1.96 1.42
N GLY A 157 -6.93 -1.52 1.92
CA GLY A 157 -6.72 -1.46 3.37
C GLY A 157 -6.78 -2.86 3.99
N HIS A 158 -7.44 -2.99 5.15
CA HIS A 158 -7.53 -4.25 5.90
C HIS A 158 -8.96 -4.82 5.93
N ILE A 159 -9.72 -4.59 4.87
CA ILE A 159 -11.10 -5.08 4.75
C ILE A 159 -11.13 -6.59 4.49
N SER A 160 -12.25 -7.22 4.74
CA SER A 160 -12.42 -8.67 4.56
C SER A 160 -12.36 -9.12 3.09
N PRO A 161 -12.14 -10.42 2.81
CA PRO A 161 -12.16 -10.95 1.43
C PRO A 161 -13.44 -10.63 0.68
N ALA A 162 -14.59 -10.78 1.30
CA ALA A 162 -15.87 -10.47 0.68
C ALA A 162 -15.97 -8.99 0.28
N GLU A 163 -15.47 -8.09 1.13
CA GLU A 163 -15.41 -6.65 0.85
C GLU A 163 -14.40 -6.33 -0.25
N CYS A 164 -13.25 -7.03 -0.30
CA CYS A 164 -12.27 -6.88 -1.37
C CYS A 164 -12.89 -7.21 -2.73
N PHE A 165 -13.58 -8.34 -2.85
CA PHE A 165 -14.28 -8.70 -4.09
C PHE A 165 -15.34 -7.66 -4.46
N ALA A 166 -16.22 -7.32 -3.52
CA ALA A 166 -17.30 -6.38 -3.78
C ALA A 166 -16.78 -5.00 -4.25
N VAL A 167 -15.77 -4.45 -3.56
CA VAL A 167 -15.25 -3.12 -3.91
C VAL A 167 -14.42 -3.13 -5.20
N VAL A 168 -13.62 -4.18 -5.45
CA VAL A 168 -12.82 -4.29 -6.69
C VAL A 168 -13.75 -4.48 -7.90
N GLU A 169 -14.74 -5.37 -7.82
CA GLU A 169 -15.69 -5.58 -8.92
C GLU A 169 -16.46 -4.30 -9.25
N GLU A 170 -16.95 -3.59 -8.23
CA GLU A 170 -17.69 -2.36 -8.45
C GLU A 170 -16.78 -1.24 -8.99
N ALA A 171 -15.57 -1.09 -8.44
CA ALA A 171 -14.58 -0.16 -8.95
C ALA A 171 -14.27 -0.42 -10.44
N ARG A 172 -14.11 -1.70 -10.83
CA ARG A 172 -13.88 -2.08 -12.25
C ARG A 172 -15.07 -1.76 -13.14
N LYS A 173 -16.31 -2.03 -12.69
CA LYS A 173 -17.54 -1.64 -13.43
C LYS A 173 -17.60 -0.12 -13.64
N MET A 174 -17.18 0.66 -12.66
CA MET A 174 -17.10 2.12 -12.77
C MET A 174 -15.91 2.60 -13.62
N GLY A 175 -15.02 1.71 -14.06
CA GLY A 175 -13.83 2.02 -14.86
C GLY A 175 -12.69 2.63 -14.03
N ILE A 176 -12.54 2.24 -12.78
CA ILE A 176 -11.36 2.53 -11.96
C ILE A 176 -10.32 1.45 -12.24
N ASP A 177 -9.14 1.86 -12.74
CA ASP A 177 -8.05 0.94 -13.14
C ASP A 177 -6.89 0.93 -12.13
N LYS A 178 -6.84 1.90 -11.23
CA LYS A 178 -5.79 2.08 -10.22
C LYS A 178 -6.24 1.46 -8.90
N ILE A 179 -6.10 0.14 -8.77
CA ILE A 179 -6.55 -0.61 -7.60
C ILE A 179 -5.38 -1.38 -6.99
N ILE A 180 -5.17 -1.21 -5.69
CA ILE A 180 -4.11 -1.85 -4.91
C ILE A 180 -4.77 -2.78 -3.88
N LEU A 181 -4.43 -4.05 -3.92
CA LEU A 181 -4.69 -4.98 -2.84
C LEU A 181 -3.59 -4.75 -1.79
N THR A 182 -3.94 -4.15 -0.67
CA THR A 182 -2.99 -3.77 0.38
C THR A 182 -2.44 -5.02 1.03
N HIS A 183 -1.14 -5.28 0.88
CA HIS A 183 -0.40 -6.45 1.40
C HIS A 183 -1.32 -7.68 1.59
N PRO A 184 -1.96 -8.20 0.50
CA PRO A 184 -3.04 -9.18 0.59
C PRO A 184 -2.58 -10.54 1.11
N LEU A 185 -1.28 -10.82 1.00
CA LEU A 185 -0.64 -12.07 1.34
C LEU A 185 0.44 -11.84 2.41
N GLY A 186 0.37 -12.60 3.49
CA GLY A 186 1.36 -12.63 4.54
C GLY A 186 1.50 -14.02 5.12
N SER A 187 2.06 -14.14 6.31
CA SER A 187 1.99 -15.38 7.05
C SER A 187 0.57 -15.57 7.60
N GLU A 188 0.12 -16.81 7.73
CA GLU A 188 -1.18 -17.15 8.35
C GLU A 188 -1.35 -16.58 9.78
N THR A 189 -0.26 -16.12 10.37
CA THR A 189 -0.21 -15.49 11.69
C THR A 189 -0.39 -13.98 11.65
N VAL A 190 -0.39 -13.35 10.47
CA VAL A 190 -0.52 -11.90 10.35
C VAL A 190 -1.98 -11.48 10.42
N LEU A 191 -2.22 -10.54 11.28
CA LEU A 191 -3.44 -10.19 11.98
C LEU A 191 -4.63 -9.77 11.13
N ASP A 192 -4.42 -9.28 9.94
CA ASP A 192 -5.47 -8.65 9.13
C ASP A 192 -5.32 -8.93 7.64
N GLN A 193 -4.46 -9.88 7.30
CA GLN A 193 -4.40 -10.38 5.93
C GLN A 193 -5.48 -11.40 5.71
N SER A 194 -6.25 -11.13 4.71
CA SER A 194 -7.52 -11.79 4.58
C SER A 194 -7.66 -12.61 3.31
N LEU A 195 -6.81 -12.36 2.29
CA LEU A 195 -6.91 -13.04 1.00
C LEU A 195 -5.98 -14.26 0.93
N THR A 196 -6.48 -15.33 0.35
CA THR A 196 -5.65 -16.45 -0.11
C THR A 196 -4.91 -16.08 -1.40
N LEU A 197 -3.89 -16.85 -1.78
CA LEU A 197 -3.20 -16.67 -3.06
C LEU A 197 -4.16 -16.78 -4.25
N GLU A 198 -5.11 -17.73 -4.21
CA GLU A 198 -6.08 -17.91 -5.27
C GLU A 198 -7.01 -16.69 -5.40
N GLU A 199 -7.54 -16.18 -4.31
CA GLU A 199 -8.38 -14.96 -4.29
C GLU A 199 -7.59 -13.74 -4.78
N THR A 200 -6.32 -13.61 -4.38
CA THR A 200 -5.44 -12.55 -4.86
C THR A 200 -5.25 -12.64 -6.38
N ILE A 201 -4.99 -13.85 -6.93
CA ILE A 201 -4.89 -14.06 -8.37
C ILE A 201 -6.21 -13.71 -9.08
N GLN A 202 -7.36 -14.05 -8.51
CA GLN A 202 -8.66 -13.71 -9.10
C GLN A 202 -8.84 -12.19 -9.16
N LEU A 203 -8.55 -11.46 -8.07
CA LEU A 203 -8.66 -10.00 -8.03
C LEU A 203 -7.66 -9.29 -8.95
N THR A 204 -6.44 -9.83 -9.09
CA THR A 204 -5.45 -9.25 -10.03
C THR A 204 -5.84 -9.49 -11.49
N ARG A 205 -6.52 -10.58 -11.81
CA ARG A 205 -7.14 -10.80 -13.14
C ARG A 205 -8.26 -9.81 -13.43
N LEU A 206 -8.99 -9.35 -12.42
CA LEU A 206 -9.96 -8.25 -12.57
C LEU A 206 -9.28 -6.89 -12.80
N GLY A 207 -7.99 -6.76 -12.57
CA GLY A 207 -7.20 -5.56 -12.87
C GLY A 207 -6.55 -4.90 -11.67
N ALA A 208 -6.69 -5.44 -10.46
CA ALA A 208 -5.98 -4.94 -9.28
C ALA A 208 -4.49 -5.32 -9.32
N PHE A 209 -3.70 -4.64 -8.49
CA PHE A 209 -2.28 -4.93 -8.25
C PHE A 209 -2.11 -5.46 -6.83
N ALA A 210 -1.36 -6.55 -6.67
CA ALA A 210 -1.00 -7.07 -5.36
C ALA A 210 0.23 -6.32 -4.81
N GLU A 211 0.12 -5.79 -3.61
CA GLU A 211 1.21 -5.14 -2.90
C GLU A 211 1.95 -6.15 -2.03
N PHE A 212 3.28 -6.20 -2.17
CA PHE A 212 4.17 -6.94 -1.29
C PHE A 212 5.00 -5.96 -0.47
N THR A 213 5.10 -6.17 0.85
CA THR A 213 5.72 -5.21 1.76
C THR A 213 6.90 -5.79 2.51
N PHE A 214 7.94 -4.97 2.71
CA PHE A 214 9.16 -5.38 3.39
C PHE A 214 8.97 -5.61 4.89
N VAL A 215 7.96 -5.00 5.50
CA VAL A 215 7.68 -5.14 6.95
C VAL A 215 7.61 -6.61 7.40
N PHE A 216 7.12 -7.49 6.53
CA PHE A 216 7.04 -8.94 6.81
C PHE A 216 8.37 -9.69 6.66
N HIS A 217 9.45 -9.00 6.32
CA HIS A 217 10.81 -9.56 6.29
C HIS A 217 11.70 -8.96 7.40
N LEU A 218 11.13 -8.12 8.25
CA LEU A 218 11.78 -7.71 9.50
C LEU A 218 11.85 -8.90 10.47
N PRO A 219 12.87 -8.98 11.34
CA PRO A 219 13.00 -10.05 12.32
C PRO A 219 11.98 -9.88 13.46
N THR A 220 10.71 -10.04 13.16
CA THR A 220 9.57 -9.97 14.07
C THR A 220 8.76 -11.27 14.01
N GLU A 221 7.80 -11.41 14.90
CA GLU A 221 6.87 -12.59 14.89
C GLU A 221 6.00 -12.64 13.62
N LEU A 222 5.90 -11.52 12.87
CA LEU A 222 5.17 -11.43 11.62
C LEU A 222 5.99 -11.87 10.41
N SER A 223 7.28 -12.15 10.60
CA SER A 223 8.22 -12.50 9.56
C SER A 223 7.93 -13.86 8.93
N TYR A 224 8.07 -13.94 7.63
CA TYR A 224 8.05 -15.20 6.89
C TYR A 224 9.17 -15.25 5.83
N ASP A 225 9.45 -16.46 5.32
CA ASP A 225 10.55 -16.69 4.39
C ASP A 225 10.33 -15.90 3.09
N PRO A 226 11.34 -15.11 2.65
CA PRO A 226 11.28 -14.40 1.37
C PRO A 226 11.05 -15.29 0.14
N GLU A 227 11.38 -16.59 0.19
CA GLU A 227 11.07 -17.52 -0.87
C GLU A 227 9.55 -17.63 -1.11
N ILE A 228 8.76 -17.54 -0.03
CA ILE A 228 7.29 -17.53 -0.12
C ILE A 228 6.83 -16.31 -0.92
N THR A 229 7.35 -15.11 -0.61
CA THR A 229 7.06 -13.88 -1.38
C THR A 229 7.35 -14.05 -2.87
N VAL A 230 8.52 -14.56 -3.20
CA VAL A 230 8.90 -14.75 -4.62
C VAL A 230 8.02 -15.79 -5.31
N SER A 231 7.65 -16.87 -4.62
CA SER A 231 6.74 -17.88 -5.17
C SER A 231 5.35 -17.30 -5.44
N GLN A 232 4.83 -16.46 -4.54
CA GLN A 232 3.55 -15.77 -4.69
C GLN A 232 3.60 -14.75 -5.84
N ILE A 233 4.65 -13.92 -5.92
CA ILE A 233 4.84 -12.98 -7.03
C ILE A 233 4.87 -13.72 -8.38
N ARG A 234 5.59 -14.84 -8.47
CA ARG A 234 5.64 -15.64 -9.70
C ARG A 234 4.30 -16.27 -10.07
N ALA A 235 3.51 -16.67 -9.08
CA ALA A 235 2.17 -17.22 -9.30
C ALA A 235 1.16 -16.16 -9.79
N ILE A 236 1.31 -14.92 -9.34
CA ILE A 236 0.46 -13.78 -9.74
C ILE A 236 0.94 -13.19 -11.08
N GLY A 237 2.25 -13.07 -11.28
CA GLY A 237 2.92 -12.36 -12.36
C GLY A 237 3.42 -10.98 -11.90
N PRO A 238 4.74 -10.66 -12.07
CA PRO A 238 5.32 -9.39 -11.65
C PRO A 238 4.62 -8.15 -12.23
N GLU A 239 3.99 -8.30 -13.41
CA GLU A 239 3.23 -7.24 -14.08
C GLU A 239 1.95 -6.84 -13.34
N LYS A 240 1.53 -7.62 -12.34
CA LYS A 240 0.38 -7.39 -11.47
C LYS A 240 0.78 -7.18 -10.00
N CYS A 241 2.07 -7.00 -9.74
CA CYS A 241 2.59 -6.79 -8.40
C CYS A 241 3.26 -5.42 -8.26
N ILE A 242 3.25 -4.87 -7.06
CA ILE A 242 4.08 -3.76 -6.63
C ILE A 242 4.83 -4.17 -5.37
N ILE A 243 5.98 -3.54 -5.13
CA ILE A 243 6.72 -3.65 -3.87
C ILE A 243 6.70 -2.31 -3.14
N SER A 244 6.51 -2.37 -1.84
CA SER A 244 6.48 -1.24 -0.92
C SER A 244 7.19 -1.61 0.38
N THR A 245 7.37 -0.68 1.30
CA THR A 245 8.00 -1.03 2.57
C THR A 245 7.02 -1.30 3.69
N ASP A 246 5.96 -0.52 3.81
CA ASP A 246 5.08 -0.47 4.98
C ASP A 246 5.88 -0.21 6.28
N LEU A 247 7.01 0.50 6.15
CA LEU A 247 7.89 0.89 7.24
C LEU A 247 7.63 2.33 7.68
N GLY A 248 8.29 2.72 8.76
CA GLY A 248 8.26 4.07 9.32
C GLY A 248 7.50 4.18 10.63
N LEU A 249 6.77 3.16 11.08
CA LEU A 249 6.16 3.10 12.40
C LEU A 249 7.21 3.01 13.52
N PHE A 250 6.82 3.36 14.75
CA PHE A 250 7.70 3.23 15.92
C PHE A 250 8.20 1.78 16.06
N GLY A 251 9.51 1.65 16.29
CA GLY A 251 10.17 0.36 16.40
C GLY A 251 10.57 -0.26 15.05
N HIS A 252 10.13 0.28 13.92
CA HIS A 252 10.60 -0.20 12.62
C HIS A 252 12.03 0.28 12.35
N ASN A 253 12.90 -0.65 12.12
CA ASN A 253 14.27 -0.48 11.64
C ASN A 253 14.51 -1.51 10.53
N PRO A 254 15.09 -1.15 9.41
CA PRO A 254 15.69 0.12 9.02
C PRO A 254 14.67 1.23 8.67
N SER A 255 15.18 2.41 8.24
CA SER A 255 14.33 3.44 7.63
C SER A 255 13.64 2.92 6.36
N PRO A 256 12.49 3.49 5.93
CA PRO A 256 11.80 3.06 4.71
C PRO A 256 12.70 3.00 3.48
N THR A 257 13.52 4.02 3.24
CA THR A 257 14.45 4.04 2.08
C THR A 257 15.44 2.88 2.11
N GLU A 258 16.03 2.58 3.27
CA GLU A 258 16.95 1.44 3.41
C GLU A 258 16.19 0.11 3.40
N GLY A 259 14.99 0.05 3.96
CA GLY A 259 14.11 -1.13 3.85
C GLY A 259 13.77 -1.46 2.41
N PHE A 260 13.50 -0.43 1.58
CA PHE A 260 13.22 -0.64 0.16
C PHE A 260 14.45 -1.19 -0.59
N ARG A 261 15.66 -0.67 -0.27
CA ARG A 261 16.94 -1.19 -0.78
C ARG A 261 17.14 -2.66 -0.37
N MET A 262 16.89 -2.96 0.89
CA MET A 262 17.00 -4.33 1.41
C MET A 262 15.98 -5.26 0.76
N PHE A 263 14.75 -4.79 0.49
CA PHE A 263 13.74 -5.60 -0.18
C PHE A 263 14.16 -5.96 -1.61
N ILE A 264 14.66 -4.99 -2.38
CA ILE A 264 15.24 -5.25 -3.72
C ILE A 264 16.35 -6.30 -3.63
N ALA A 265 17.28 -6.16 -2.67
CA ALA A 265 18.36 -7.12 -2.47
C ALA A 265 17.84 -8.53 -2.10
N THR A 266 16.83 -8.60 -1.25
CA THR A 266 16.19 -9.85 -0.83
C THR A 266 15.56 -10.57 -2.03
N LEU A 267 14.77 -9.86 -2.84
CA LEU A 267 14.15 -10.42 -4.04
C LEU A 267 15.18 -10.91 -5.06
N ALA A 268 16.25 -10.12 -5.27
CA ALA A 268 17.37 -10.50 -6.13
C ALA A 268 18.10 -11.76 -5.60
N HIS A 269 18.31 -11.86 -4.29
CA HIS A 269 18.92 -13.04 -3.66
C HIS A 269 18.06 -14.29 -3.85
N GLN A 270 16.75 -14.14 -3.86
CA GLN A 270 15.77 -15.21 -4.13
C GLN A 270 15.60 -15.49 -5.64
N GLY A 271 16.45 -14.92 -6.48
CA GLY A 271 16.52 -15.25 -7.90
C GLY A 271 15.54 -14.51 -8.80
N MET A 272 14.99 -13.38 -8.36
CA MET A 272 14.28 -12.46 -9.25
C MET A 272 15.27 -11.66 -10.09
N ILE A 273 14.96 -11.46 -11.36
CA ILE A 273 15.78 -10.67 -12.27
C ILE A 273 15.49 -9.17 -12.17
N GLU A 274 16.41 -8.35 -12.62
CA GLU A 274 16.31 -6.89 -12.48
C GLU A 274 15.09 -6.31 -13.19
N GLU A 275 14.71 -6.86 -14.33
CA GLU A 275 13.54 -6.44 -15.10
C GLU A 275 12.25 -6.64 -14.32
N GLU A 276 12.08 -7.79 -13.65
CA GLU A 276 10.92 -8.09 -12.81
C GLU A 276 10.83 -7.12 -11.62
N ILE A 277 11.95 -6.91 -10.93
CA ILE A 277 12.01 -6.00 -9.78
C ILE A 277 11.76 -4.55 -10.23
N THR A 278 12.34 -4.13 -11.35
CA THR A 278 12.11 -2.79 -11.92
C THR A 278 10.65 -2.56 -12.27
N LEU A 279 9.98 -3.57 -12.81
CA LEU A 279 8.55 -3.50 -13.12
C LEU A 279 7.73 -3.21 -11.86
N MET A 280 8.00 -3.92 -10.77
CA MET A 280 7.29 -3.79 -9.50
C MET A 280 7.69 -2.55 -8.68
N ALA A 281 8.95 -2.10 -8.81
CA ALA A 281 9.48 -0.96 -8.06
C ALA A 281 9.28 0.39 -8.75
N LYS A 282 9.03 0.42 -10.08
CA LYS A 282 8.98 1.66 -10.87
C LYS A 282 7.76 1.73 -11.77
N THR A 283 7.60 0.79 -12.70
CA THR A 283 6.62 0.89 -13.78
C THR A 283 5.18 0.77 -13.25
N ASN A 284 4.91 -0.27 -12.47
CA ASN A 284 3.58 -0.50 -11.92
C ASN A 284 3.15 0.61 -10.94
N PRO A 285 4.01 1.03 -9.97
CA PRO A 285 3.66 2.14 -9.09
C PRO A 285 3.48 3.46 -9.85
N ALA A 286 4.31 3.75 -10.87
CA ALA A 286 4.14 4.95 -11.70
C ALA A 286 2.77 4.96 -12.38
N ARG A 287 2.35 3.83 -12.97
CA ARG A 287 1.02 3.68 -13.56
C ARG A 287 -0.11 3.92 -12.55
N LEU A 288 0.00 3.38 -11.33
CA LEU A 288 -0.98 3.57 -10.26
C LEU A 288 -1.09 5.04 -9.81
N LEU A 289 0.02 5.78 -9.82
CA LEU A 289 0.05 7.20 -9.48
C LEU A 289 -0.30 8.12 -10.66
N GLY A 290 -0.46 7.57 -11.87
CA GLY A 290 -0.69 8.37 -13.08
C GLY A 290 0.52 9.20 -13.48
N LEU A 291 1.72 8.68 -13.24
CA LEU A 291 2.99 9.26 -13.68
C LEU A 291 3.37 8.66 -15.04
N ASP A 292 4.02 9.46 -15.87
CA ASP A 292 4.58 8.96 -17.12
C ASP A 292 5.62 7.86 -16.84
N ALA A 293 5.66 6.84 -17.71
CA ALA A 293 6.56 5.68 -17.55
C ALA A 293 8.04 6.07 -17.74
#